data_f7acf8306ee916d2c94922f17426b8a2
#
_entry.id   f7acf8306ee916d2c94922f17426b8a2
#
_cell.length_a   1.000
_cell.length_b   1.000
_cell.length_c   1.000
_cell.angle_alpha   90.00
_cell.angle_beta   90.00
_cell.angle_gamma   90.00
#
_symmetry.space_group_name_H-M   'P 1'
#
loop_
_entity.id
_entity.type
_entity.pdbx_description
1 polymer ?
#
loop_
_entity_poly.entity_id
_entity_poly.type
_entity_poly.pdbx_seq_one_letter_code
_entity_poly.pdbx_strand_id
1 'polypeptide(L)'
;TKMSQTKSTAPPTAPRGRFTRQRTGNRPPRKPREEAPWIPKTILGKKVAAGEITSIEEILSKGLRIQEAGIVKKLLPDLKTEVIDVGIIQKMTPNGQSTRFKALVAAGNQNAWLGIGMGKSKQMRIAIEKANNAAYLNVSPVKLGCGSWECRCSEKHSVPFKVKGKGGSVTIEIL
;
A
#
# COMPACT_ATOMS: atom_id res chain seq x y z
N THR A 1 -70.93 7.92 49.71
CA THR A 1 -70.28 8.23 48.42
C THR A 1 -69.12 7.26 48.21
N LYS A 2 -69.35 6.21 47.35
CA LYS A 2 -68.34 5.21 47.03
C LYS A 2 -67.55 5.69 45.82
N MET A 3 -66.21 5.88 46.00
CA MET A 3 -65.29 6.14 44.88
C MET A 3 -64.84 4.77 44.31
N SER A 4 -65.16 4.52 43.05
CA SER A 4 -64.76 3.38 42.27
C SER A 4 -63.32 3.57 41.75
N GLN A 5 -62.40 2.73 42.14
CA GLN A 5 -61.05 2.66 41.64
C GLN A 5 -61.05 1.89 40.30
N THR A 6 -60.76 2.54 39.20
CA THR A 6 -60.50 1.88 37.91
C THR A 6 -59.04 1.42 37.86
N LYS A 7 -58.78 0.12 37.91
CA LYS A 7 -57.49 -0.47 37.63
C LYS A 7 -57.21 -0.42 36.12
N SER A 8 -56.22 0.34 35.71
CA SER A 8 -55.67 0.30 34.36
C SER A 8 -54.76 -0.94 34.21
N THR A 9 -55.20 -1.92 33.47
CA THR A 9 -54.47 -3.13 33.10
C THR A 9 -53.64 -2.77 31.84
N ALA A 10 -52.33 -2.60 32.00
CA ALA A 10 -51.42 -2.49 30.88
C ALA A 10 -51.20 -3.88 30.23
N PRO A 11 -51.14 -4.01 28.92
CA PRO A 11 -50.92 -5.29 28.26
C PRO A 11 -49.49 -5.77 28.47
N PRO A 12 -49.27 -7.10 28.58
CA PRO A 12 -47.93 -7.67 28.82
C PRO A 12 -47.01 -7.43 27.61
N THR A 13 -45.87 -6.83 27.89
CA THR A 13 -44.83 -6.59 26.92
C THR A 13 -44.25 -7.93 26.45
N ALA A 14 -44.45 -8.30 25.20
CA ALA A 14 -43.85 -9.48 24.58
C ALA A 14 -42.33 -9.43 24.64
N PRO A 15 -41.64 -10.55 24.89
CA PRO A 15 -40.17 -10.58 24.94
C PRO A 15 -39.62 -10.26 23.54
N ARG A 16 -38.83 -9.18 23.45
CA ARG A 16 -38.07 -8.84 22.23
C ARG A 16 -37.13 -9.99 21.90
N GLY A 17 -37.49 -10.79 20.92
CA GLY A 17 -36.64 -11.85 20.37
C GLY A 17 -35.28 -11.27 19.99
N ARG A 18 -34.23 -11.79 20.63
CA ARG A 18 -32.84 -11.52 20.29
C ARG A 18 -32.61 -12.07 18.88
N PHE A 19 -32.67 -11.22 17.86
CA PHE A 19 -32.23 -11.58 16.52
C PHE A 19 -30.74 -11.86 16.56
N THR A 20 -30.38 -13.09 16.86
CA THR A 20 -29.04 -13.62 16.57
C THR A 20 -28.92 -13.73 15.05
N ARG A 21 -28.39 -12.69 14.44
CA ARG A 21 -27.99 -12.69 13.03
C ARG A 21 -26.89 -13.73 12.88
N GLN A 22 -27.28 -14.97 12.55
CA GLN A 22 -26.33 -16.00 12.15
C GLN A 22 -25.57 -15.44 10.94
N ARG A 23 -24.33 -15.05 11.19
CA ARG A 23 -23.36 -14.76 10.12
C ARG A 23 -23.05 -16.10 9.46
N THR A 24 -23.87 -16.47 8.48
CA THR A 24 -23.53 -17.56 7.56
C THR A 24 -22.26 -17.13 6.80
N GLY A 25 -21.13 -17.62 7.31
CA GLY A 25 -19.80 -17.30 6.81
C GLY A 25 -19.45 -18.03 5.51
N ASN A 26 -20.27 -17.95 4.49
CA ASN A 26 -19.92 -18.51 3.19
C ASN A 26 -20.04 -17.41 2.11
N ARG A 27 -19.22 -16.32 2.26
CA ARG A 27 -18.95 -15.49 1.12
C ARG A 27 -17.92 -16.21 0.25
N PRO A 28 -18.26 -16.56 -1.00
CA PRO A 28 -17.27 -17.14 -1.90
C PRO A 28 -16.05 -16.23 -1.98
N PRO A 29 -14.83 -16.78 -2.08
CA PRO A 29 -13.63 -15.98 -2.23
C PRO A 29 -13.84 -15.06 -3.45
N ARG A 30 -13.67 -13.75 -3.24
CA ARG A 30 -13.75 -12.80 -4.34
C ARG A 30 -12.69 -13.18 -5.35
N LYS A 31 -13.10 -13.48 -6.58
CA LYS A 31 -12.19 -13.71 -7.69
C LYS A 31 -11.16 -12.59 -7.74
N PRO A 32 -9.87 -12.91 -7.96
CA PRO A 32 -8.85 -11.88 -8.19
C PRO A 32 -9.37 -10.97 -9.31
N ARG A 33 -9.33 -9.67 -9.09
CA ARG A 33 -9.73 -8.71 -10.12
C ARG A 33 -8.69 -8.82 -11.22
N GLU A 34 -9.07 -9.32 -12.36
CA GLU A 34 -8.23 -9.33 -13.56
C GLU A 34 -7.79 -7.89 -13.83
N GLU A 35 -6.50 -7.63 -13.77
CA GLU A 35 -5.96 -6.30 -14.05
C GLU A 35 -6.16 -6.05 -15.54
N ALA A 36 -6.87 -4.96 -15.86
CA ALA A 36 -7.06 -4.55 -17.25
C ALA A 36 -5.69 -4.38 -17.94
N PRO A 37 -5.54 -4.76 -19.22
CA PRO A 37 -4.28 -4.64 -19.94
C PRO A 37 -3.81 -3.18 -19.91
N TRP A 38 -2.51 -2.99 -19.61
CA TRP A 38 -1.92 -1.67 -19.55
C TRP A 38 -1.85 -1.05 -20.96
N ILE A 39 -2.46 0.14 -21.11
CA ILE A 39 -2.41 0.94 -22.34
C ILE A 39 -1.45 2.10 -22.10
N PRO A 40 -0.31 2.18 -22.83
CA PRO A 40 0.67 3.24 -22.67
C PRO A 40 0.12 4.58 -23.15
N LYS A 41 0.23 5.62 -22.29
CA LYS A 41 -0.20 6.99 -22.60
C LYS A 41 0.98 7.91 -22.90
N THR A 42 2.12 7.68 -22.21
CA THR A 42 3.32 8.48 -22.36
C THR A 42 4.18 8.04 -23.54
N ILE A 43 5.04 8.94 -24.04
CA ILE A 43 6.01 8.63 -25.11
C ILE A 43 6.94 7.50 -24.63
N LEU A 44 7.40 7.56 -23.39
CA LEU A 44 8.23 6.52 -22.80
C LEU A 44 7.49 5.18 -22.73
N GLY A 45 6.22 5.20 -22.30
CA GLY A 45 5.38 4.02 -22.24
C GLY A 45 5.19 3.36 -23.61
N LYS A 46 5.03 4.16 -24.68
CA LYS A 46 4.92 3.65 -26.06
C LYS A 46 6.22 2.99 -26.50
N LYS A 47 7.39 3.56 -26.23
CA LYS A 47 8.71 2.99 -26.55
C LYS A 47 8.95 1.67 -25.82
N VAL A 48 8.60 1.60 -24.52
CA VAL A 48 8.68 0.35 -23.74
C VAL A 48 7.66 -0.69 -24.24
N ALA A 49 6.48 -0.27 -24.67
CA ALA A 49 5.49 -1.18 -25.25
C ALA A 49 5.96 -1.74 -26.61
N ALA A 50 6.62 -0.93 -27.44
CA ALA A 50 7.21 -1.32 -28.72
C ALA A 50 8.47 -2.20 -28.56
N GLY A 51 9.09 -2.23 -27.34
CA GLY A 51 10.30 -3.03 -27.09
C GLY A 51 11.61 -2.30 -27.41
N GLU A 52 11.59 -0.99 -27.69
CA GLU A 52 12.78 -0.20 -27.94
C GLU A 52 13.67 -0.06 -26.69
N ILE A 53 13.06 -0.10 -25.51
CA ILE A 53 13.73 -0.01 -24.20
C ILE A 53 13.40 -1.28 -23.43
N THR A 54 14.40 -2.07 -23.13
CA THR A 54 14.29 -3.35 -22.41
C THR A 54 14.78 -3.27 -20.98
N SER A 55 15.66 -2.31 -20.65
CA SER A 55 16.22 -2.18 -19.30
C SER A 55 15.78 -0.89 -18.61
N ILE A 56 15.54 -0.99 -17.29
CA ILE A 56 15.20 0.19 -16.48
C ILE A 56 16.45 1.07 -16.24
N GLU A 57 17.63 0.49 -16.32
CA GLU A 57 18.91 1.20 -16.19
C GLU A 57 19.11 2.23 -17.30
N GLU A 58 18.70 1.94 -18.53
CA GLU A 58 18.74 2.87 -19.64
C GLU A 58 17.84 4.10 -19.41
N ILE A 59 16.69 3.90 -18.78
CA ILE A 59 15.76 4.98 -18.45
C ILE A 59 16.38 5.91 -17.42
N LEU A 60 17.01 5.33 -16.38
CA LEU A 60 17.64 6.09 -15.31
C LEU A 60 18.94 6.78 -15.75
N SER A 61 19.76 6.12 -16.56
CA SER A 61 21.00 6.72 -17.11
C SER A 61 20.73 7.90 -18.02
N LYS A 62 19.61 7.84 -18.78
CA LYS A 62 19.13 8.96 -19.60
C LYS A 62 18.39 10.04 -18.79
N GLY A 63 18.22 9.86 -17.48
CA GLY A 63 17.51 10.80 -16.60
C GLY A 63 16.02 10.94 -16.92
N LEU A 64 15.40 9.95 -17.56
CA LEU A 64 14.00 9.99 -17.93
C LEU A 64 13.12 9.66 -16.73
N ARG A 65 12.13 10.50 -16.47
CA ARG A 65 11.19 10.28 -15.36
C ARG A 65 10.10 9.27 -15.74
N ILE A 66 9.97 8.24 -14.92
CA ILE A 66 8.90 7.25 -15.05
C ILE A 66 7.59 7.88 -14.55
N GLN A 67 6.56 7.93 -15.39
CA GLN A 67 5.24 8.50 -15.06
C GLN A 67 4.12 7.45 -15.01
N GLU A 68 4.38 6.24 -15.48
CA GLU A 68 3.40 5.15 -15.51
C GLU A 68 3.93 3.94 -14.75
N ALA A 69 3.15 3.44 -13.78
CA ALA A 69 3.47 2.23 -13.04
C ALA A 69 3.55 0.96 -13.93
N GLY A 70 2.82 0.96 -15.06
CA GLY A 70 2.83 -0.14 -16.02
C GLY A 70 4.19 -0.35 -16.69
N ILE A 71 5.01 0.69 -16.86
CA ILE A 71 6.38 0.59 -17.40
C ILE A 71 7.23 -0.29 -16.49
N VAL A 72 7.18 -0.02 -15.18
CA VAL A 72 7.99 -0.75 -14.20
C VAL A 72 7.50 -2.20 -14.06
N LYS A 73 6.18 -2.43 -14.05
CA LYS A 73 5.61 -3.78 -14.03
C LYS A 73 6.03 -4.62 -15.25
N LYS A 74 6.21 -3.99 -16.43
CA LYS A 74 6.65 -4.68 -17.64
C LYS A 74 8.14 -4.96 -17.65
N LEU A 75 8.97 -4.01 -17.19
CA LEU A 75 10.43 -4.13 -17.17
C LEU A 75 10.95 -4.98 -16.00
N LEU A 76 10.24 -4.96 -14.87
CA LEU A 76 10.60 -5.70 -13.64
C LEU A 76 9.40 -6.53 -13.18
N PRO A 77 9.16 -7.71 -13.76
CA PRO A 77 8.06 -8.59 -13.35
C PRO A 77 8.26 -9.18 -11.94
N ASP A 78 9.51 -9.27 -11.46
CA ASP A 78 9.90 -9.88 -10.18
C ASP A 78 9.69 -8.96 -8.97
N LEU A 79 9.14 -7.75 -9.17
CA LEU A 79 8.87 -6.84 -8.06
C LEU A 79 7.77 -7.36 -7.14
N LYS A 80 8.13 -7.60 -5.89
CA LYS A 80 7.19 -7.90 -4.80
C LYS A 80 6.83 -6.61 -4.08
N THR A 81 5.59 -6.50 -3.65
CA THR A 81 5.10 -5.34 -2.88
C THR A 81 4.71 -5.80 -1.49
N GLU A 82 5.24 -5.10 -0.48
CA GLU A 82 4.93 -5.35 0.93
C GLU A 82 4.41 -4.06 1.57
N VAL A 83 3.39 -4.20 2.41
CA VAL A 83 2.83 -3.09 3.17
C VAL A 83 3.63 -2.96 4.47
N ILE A 84 4.36 -1.85 4.61
CA ILE A 84 5.18 -1.59 5.81
C ILE A 84 4.32 -1.10 6.96
N ASP A 85 3.42 -0.12 6.68
CA ASP A 85 2.60 0.52 7.71
C ASP A 85 1.27 1.00 7.17
N VAL A 86 0.24 0.93 8.00
CA VAL A 86 -1.08 1.50 7.73
C VAL A 86 -1.58 2.26 8.94
N GLY A 87 -1.53 3.57 8.86
CA GLY A 87 -1.98 4.47 9.92
C GLY A 87 -3.30 5.17 9.60
N ILE A 88 -3.99 5.62 10.65
CA ILE A 88 -5.18 6.46 10.56
C ILE A 88 -4.75 7.91 10.69
N ILE A 89 -5.22 8.76 9.77
CA ILE A 89 -4.99 10.20 9.80
C ILE A 89 -6.32 10.90 9.98
N GLN A 90 -6.41 11.79 10.94
CA GLN A 90 -7.60 12.54 11.26
C GLN A 90 -7.35 14.04 11.08
N LYS A 91 -8.35 14.75 10.55
CA LYS A 91 -8.34 16.19 10.41
C LYS A 91 -9.69 16.76 10.86
N MET A 92 -9.66 17.76 11.71
CA MET A 92 -10.89 18.49 12.09
C MET A 92 -11.35 19.36 10.94
N THR A 93 -12.64 19.29 10.67
CA THR A 93 -13.36 20.11 9.69
C THR A 93 -14.55 20.80 10.37
N PRO A 94 -15.17 21.85 9.80
CA PRO A 94 -16.35 22.48 10.39
C PRO A 94 -17.50 21.51 10.69
N ASN A 95 -17.61 20.41 9.93
CA ASN A 95 -18.63 19.39 10.07
C ASN A 95 -18.19 18.18 10.93
N GLY A 96 -17.13 18.31 11.72
CA GLY A 96 -16.59 17.26 12.57
C GLY A 96 -15.26 16.69 12.08
N GLN A 97 -14.90 15.50 12.57
CA GLN A 97 -13.63 14.85 12.31
C GLN A 97 -13.65 14.03 11.03
N SER A 98 -12.80 14.38 10.06
CA SER A 98 -12.60 13.60 8.83
C SER A 98 -11.45 12.61 8.99
N THR A 99 -11.76 11.31 8.87
CA THR A 99 -10.81 10.21 8.99
C THR A 99 -10.37 9.71 7.62
N ARG A 100 -9.06 9.48 7.45
CA ARG A 100 -8.46 8.87 6.25
C ARG A 100 -7.42 7.84 6.66
N PHE A 101 -7.13 6.90 5.78
CA PHE A 101 -6.08 5.91 5.94
C PHE A 101 -4.85 6.34 5.14
N LYS A 102 -3.68 6.21 5.75
CA LYS A 102 -2.37 6.36 5.13
C LYS A 102 -1.73 4.99 5.05
N ALA A 103 -1.30 4.57 3.88
CA ALA A 103 -0.53 3.35 3.69
C ALA A 103 0.88 3.69 3.21
N LEU A 104 1.88 3.01 3.75
CA LEU A 104 3.26 3.02 3.32
C LEU A 104 3.59 1.64 2.76
N VAL A 105 4.07 1.60 1.53
CA VAL A 105 4.39 0.36 0.82
C VAL A 105 5.80 0.41 0.28
N ALA A 106 6.51 -0.71 0.37
CA ALA A 106 7.75 -0.96 -0.34
C ALA A 106 7.50 -1.91 -1.51
N ALA A 107 8.14 -1.64 -2.63
CA ALA A 107 8.20 -2.52 -3.80
C ALA A 107 9.66 -2.81 -4.12
N GLY A 108 10.05 -4.07 -4.20
CA GLY A 108 11.44 -4.44 -4.44
C GLY A 108 11.60 -5.86 -4.98
N ASN A 109 12.74 -6.15 -5.57
CA ASN A 109 13.10 -7.48 -6.08
C ASN A 109 14.13 -8.19 -5.19
N GLN A 110 14.44 -7.67 -4.00
CA GLN A 110 15.43 -8.19 -3.05
C GLN A 110 16.89 -8.18 -3.56
N ASN A 111 17.13 -7.84 -4.82
CA ASN A 111 18.48 -7.86 -5.41
C ASN A 111 19.09 -6.47 -5.60
N ALA A 112 18.40 -5.57 -6.29
CA ALA A 112 19.00 -4.30 -6.68
C ALA A 112 18.01 -3.13 -6.75
N TRP A 113 16.72 -3.38 -6.71
CA TRP A 113 15.70 -2.36 -6.93
C TRP A 113 14.78 -2.23 -5.72
N LEU A 114 14.58 -0.99 -5.29
CA LEU A 114 13.68 -0.66 -4.19
C LEU A 114 12.91 0.61 -4.53
N GLY A 115 11.61 0.57 -4.35
CA GLY A 115 10.73 1.72 -4.45
C GLY A 115 9.87 1.86 -3.20
N ILE A 116 9.74 3.07 -2.69
CA ILE A 116 8.88 3.38 -1.54
C ILE A 116 7.78 4.31 -2.00
N GLY A 117 6.55 3.96 -1.64
CA GLY A 117 5.36 4.74 -1.99
C GLY A 117 4.43 4.96 -0.81
N MET A 118 3.80 6.13 -0.78
CA MET A 118 2.81 6.50 0.21
C MET A 118 1.50 6.88 -0.45
N GLY A 119 0.40 6.30 0.05
CA GLY A 119 -0.95 6.59 -0.43
C GLY A 119 -1.89 6.99 0.70
N LYS A 120 -2.81 7.92 0.42
CA LYS A 120 -3.86 8.34 1.36
C LYS A 120 -5.23 8.25 0.72
N SER A 121 -6.22 7.65 1.43
CA SER A 121 -7.60 7.56 0.96
C SER A 121 -8.59 7.44 2.11
N LYS A 122 -9.89 7.60 1.82
CA LYS A 122 -10.98 7.31 2.77
C LYS A 122 -11.12 5.80 3.03
N GLN A 123 -10.75 4.96 2.07
CA GLN A 123 -10.76 3.50 2.19
C GLN A 123 -9.33 2.98 2.23
N MET A 124 -9.05 2.04 3.14
CA MET A 124 -7.74 1.43 3.32
C MET A 124 -7.24 0.75 2.04
N ARG A 125 -8.10 -0.02 1.36
CA ARG A 125 -7.73 -0.71 0.11
C ARG A 125 -7.26 0.26 -0.98
N ILE A 126 -7.98 1.37 -1.18
CA ILE A 126 -7.61 2.39 -2.18
C ILE A 126 -6.33 3.12 -1.76
N ALA A 127 -6.09 3.28 -0.44
CA ALA A 127 -4.84 3.85 0.06
C ALA A 127 -3.63 2.96 -0.31
N ILE A 128 -3.76 1.64 -0.13
CA ILE A 128 -2.73 0.66 -0.50
C ILE A 128 -2.50 0.64 -2.02
N GLU A 129 -3.56 0.63 -2.83
CA GLU A 129 -3.45 0.67 -4.31
C GLU A 129 -2.71 1.94 -4.78
N LYS A 130 -3.01 3.10 -4.19
CA LYS A 130 -2.29 4.35 -4.47
C LYS A 130 -0.83 4.31 -4.02
N ALA A 131 -0.56 3.72 -2.86
CA ALA A 131 0.79 3.55 -2.34
C ALA A 131 1.62 2.63 -3.24
N ASN A 132 1.05 1.51 -3.72
CA ASN A 132 1.70 0.62 -4.68
C ASN A 132 2.09 1.36 -5.97
N ASN A 133 1.15 2.12 -6.55
CA ASN A 133 1.44 2.90 -7.75
C ASN A 133 2.55 3.94 -7.51
N ALA A 134 2.54 4.61 -6.36
CA ALA A 134 3.59 5.56 -5.99
C ALA A 134 4.95 4.85 -5.79
N ALA A 135 4.97 3.64 -5.21
CA ALA A 135 6.18 2.85 -5.03
C ALA A 135 6.81 2.46 -6.38
N TYR A 136 6.01 2.04 -7.35
CA TYR A 136 6.49 1.76 -8.70
C TYR A 136 7.08 2.98 -9.41
N LEU A 137 6.52 4.17 -9.19
CA LEU A 137 7.06 5.41 -9.80
C LEU A 137 8.36 5.88 -9.17
N ASN A 138 8.63 5.47 -7.92
CA ASN A 138 9.80 5.88 -7.14
C ASN A 138 10.87 4.76 -7.04
N VAL A 139 10.89 3.85 -8.01
CA VAL A 139 11.91 2.78 -8.02
C VAL A 139 13.29 3.38 -8.26
N SER A 140 14.24 3.01 -7.41
CA SER A 140 15.63 3.41 -7.46
C SER A 140 16.55 2.21 -7.30
N PRO A 141 17.74 2.23 -7.90
CA PRO A 141 18.73 1.17 -7.71
C PRO A 141 19.35 1.25 -6.32
N VAL A 142 19.50 0.10 -5.68
CA VAL A 142 20.21 -0.06 -4.41
C VAL A 142 21.51 -0.80 -4.67
N LYS A 143 22.63 -0.20 -4.26
CA LYS A 143 23.93 -0.84 -4.36
C LYS A 143 24.06 -1.86 -3.24
N LEU A 144 24.13 -3.13 -3.59
CA LEU A 144 24.38 -4.23 -2.67
C LEU A 144 25.83 -4.66 -2.75
N GLY A 145 26.35 -5.08 -1.63
CA GLY A 145 27.70 -5.62 -1.50
C GLY A 145 27.82 -6.50 -0.26
N CYS A 146 29.00 -6.99 0.03
CA CYS A 146 29.34 -7.60 1.30
C CYS A 146 30.12 -6.57 2.12
N GLY A 147 29.49 -5.99 3.16
CA GLY A 147 30.09 -4.93 3.99
C GLY A 147 30.76 -5.43 5.25
N SER A 148 30.58 -6.69 5.62
CA SER A 148 31.14 -7.27 6.84
C SER A 148 32.54 -7.77 6.61
N TRP A 149 33.52 -7.33 7.42
CA TRP A 149 34.87 -7.81 7.40
C TRP A 149 35.01 -9.29 7.83
N GLU A 150 34.02 -9.82 8.53
CA GLU A 150 33.95 -11.22 8.94
C GLU A 150 33.33 -12.13 7.87
N CYS A 151 32.65 -11.55 6.89
CA CYS A 151 31.98 -12.31 5.84
C CYS A 151 32.99 -12.70 4.73
N ARG A 152 33.15 -14.00 4.50
CA ARG A 152 33.98 -14.57 3.41
C ARG A 152 33.15 -14.95 2.17
N CYS A 153 31.85 -14.55 2.12
CA CYS A 153 31.00 -14.82 0.99
C CYS A 153 31.32 -13.89 -0.18
N SER A 154 31.27 -14.40 -1.41
CA SER A 154 31.39 -13.60 -2.64
C SER A 154 30.08 -12.97 -3.09
N GLU A 155 29.00 -13.18 -2.34
CA GLU A 155 27.65 -12.77 -2.71
C GLU A 155 27.29 -11.37 -2.18
N LYS A 156 26.46 -10.67 -2.94
CA LYS A 156 25.94 -9.35 -2.57
C LYS A 156 24.70 -9.51 -1.69
N HIS A 157 24.85 -9.48 -0.37
CA HIS A 157 23.76 -9.72 0.58
C HIS A 157 23.47 -8.57 1.54
N SER A 158 24.29 -7.52 1.54
CA SER A 158 24.16 -6.40 2.46
C SER A 158 24.53 -5.07 1.80
N VAL A 159 24.29 -3.97 2.49
CA VAL A 159 24.78 -2.64 2.08
C VAL A 159 26.25 -2.52 2.49
N PRO A 160 27.19 -2.24 1.56
CA PRO A 160 28.63 -2.27 1.84
C PRO A 160 29.16 -1.06 2.63
N PHE A 161 28.28 -0.17 3.07
CA PHE A 161 28.65 1.04 3.79
C PHE A 161 27.52 1.49 4.71
N LYS A 162 27.92 2.27 5.71
CA LYS A 162 27.01 2.89 6.67
C LYS A 162 26.08 3.89 5.98
N VAL A 163 24.78 3.67 6.09
CA VAL A 163 23.76 4.55 5.50
C VAL A 163 23.05 5.32 6.60
N LYS A 164 23.00 6.65 6.45
CA LYS A 164 22.29 7.55 7.36
C LYS A 164 21.07 8.14 6.67
N GLY A 165 19.92 8.06 7.34
CA GLY A 165 18.68 8.73 6.93
C GLY A 165 18.21 9.70 8.01
N LYS A 166 17.84 10.93 7.64
CA LYS A 166 17.30 11.93 8.55
C LYS A 166 15.90 12.35 8.14
N GLY A 167 14.95 12.28 9.08
CA GLY A 167 13.59 12.75 8.91
C GLY A 167 13.16 13.61 10.09
N GLY A 168 13.20 14.94 9.94
CA GLY A 168 12.94 15.88 11.04
C GLY A 168 14.02 15.79 12.12
N SER A 169 13.61 15.47 13.35
CA SER A 169 14.52 15.28 14.51
C SER A 169 15.08 13.85 14.61
N VAL A 170 14.52 12.90 13.87
CA VAL A 170 14.94 11.49 13.92
C VAL A 170 16.03 11.24 12.91
N THR A 171 17.14 10.63 13.37
CA THR A 171 18.23 10.13 12.51
C THR A 171 18.32 8.62 12.67
N ILE A 172 18.27 7.90 11.58
CA ILE A 172 18.41 6.45 11.53
C ILE A 172 19.74 6.13 10.85
N GLU A 173 20.48 5.23 11.43
CA GLU A 173 21.76 4.75 10.93
C GLU A 173 21.69 3.23 10.80
N ILE A 174 22.00 2.73 9.60
CA ILE A 174 22.07 1.31 9.29
C ILE A 174 23.55 0.96 9.19
N LEU A 175 23.97 -0.02 9.99
CA LEU A 175 25.36 -0.53 10.12
C LEU A 175 25.49 -1.84 9.38
#